data_77eb26c4c457560500d10441b84c13c8
#
_entry.id   77eb26c4c457560500d10441b84c13c8
#
_cell.length_a   1.000
_cell.length_b   1.000
_cell.length_c   1.000
_cell.angle_alpha   90.00
_cell.angle_beta   90.00
_cell.angle_gamma   90.00
#
_symmetry.space_group_name_H-M   'P 1'
#
loop_
_entity.id
_entity.type
_entity.pdbx_description
1 polymer ?
#
loop_
_entity_poly.entity_id
_entity_poly.type
_entity_poly.pdbx_seq_one_letter_code
_entity_poly.pdbx_strand_id
1 'polypeptide(L)'
;MDAKLLDRFRAIVGERGLISSDEGLHTYECDGLTNFRVMPLAVLLPSNTEQVQAIVRICHRERIPFVARGSGTGLSGGALPVSNGIVISLARMNRILEVDLPNARVVVEPGVINLNVTGRVQPQEYFYAPDPSSQSVCSIGGNVAENSGGAHCLKYGFTTTDVLGLEVVMPDGSLIHLGGKTLDTPGYDLAGVFVGSEGTLGIATKVILRVVKRPECIRTLLAAFPSTNEAGAAVSDIIAAGMLPAAIEMMDNLAIQAAEAAVQANYPDCGGLLLVELDGPVAEVQFLMEHVGDLCRKNGAWEIRVAQTDSERALVWKGRKAAFAAMGRISPNYIVQDGVIPRTALPQVMSEIARMSQETGLRVANVFHAGDGNLHPLVLYDRQIPGQEQAAESLSYRILELCIAAGGSITGEHGVGEEKKMMMSKMFSEPDLDTMQRVRCAFDPLQLSNPTKIFPTPRLCGEKPGEYVPHPLESAGIAERF
;
A
#
# COMPACT_ATOMS: atom_id res chain seq x y z
N MET A 1 -12.76 29.14 0.48
CA MET A 1 -13.94 28.68 -0.33
C MET A 1 -15.08 29.67 -0.14
N ASP A 2 -15.90 29.97 -1.20
CA ASP A 2 -17.06 30.84 -1.10
C ASP A 2 -18.15 30.26 -0.17
N ALA A 3 -18.78 31.10 0.65
CA ALA A 3 -19.82 30.70 1.61
C ALA A 3 -21.02 29.99 0.94
N LYS A 4 -21.46 30.50 -0.24
CA LYS A 4 -22.54 29.86 -1.01
C LYS A 4 -22.20 28.42 -1.43
N LEU A 5 -20.94 28.14 -1.74
CA LEU A 5 -20.49 26.82 -2.12
C LEU A 5 -20.45 25.88 -0.89
N LEU A 6 -19.98 26.39 0.26
CA LEU A 6 -20.05 25.64 1.53
C LEU A 6 -21.48 25.30 1.92
N ASP A 7 -22.44 26.23 1.73
CA ASP A 7 -23.87 25.99 2.01
C ASP A 7 -24.45 24.88 1.10
N ARG A 8 -24.03 24.84 -0.16
CA ARG A 8 -24.44 23.76 -1.08
C ARG A 8 -23.91 22.40 -0.63
N PHE A 9 -22.66 22.33 -0.18
CA PHE A 9 -22.11 21.10 0.36
C PHE A 9 -22.78 20.72 1.69
N ARG A 10 -23.02 21.70 2.56
CA ARG A 10 -23.75 21.50 3.82
C ARG A 10 -25.15 20.94 3.60
N ALA A 11 -25.86 21.40 2.57
CA ALA A 11 -27.16 20.87 2.22
C ALA A 11 -27.14 19.39 1.82
N ILE A 12 -26.01 18.86 1.31
CA ILE A 12 -25.85 17.45 0.91
C ILE A 12 -25.49 16.59 2.14
N VAL A 13 -24.47 16.97 2.89
CA VAL A 13 -23.89 16.10 3.95
C VAL A 13 -24.38 16.43 5.36
N GLY A 14 -25.16 17.50 5.51
CA GLY A 14 -25.59 18.03 6.79
C GLY A 14 -24.46 18.75 7.55
N GLU A 15 -24.83 19.42 8.65
CA GLU A 15 -23.88 20.21 9.45
C GLU A 15 -22.69 19.38 9.96
N ARG A 16 -22.96 18.16 10.45
CA ARG A 16 -21.92 17.26 10.97
C ARG A 16 -21.11 16.57 9.86
N GLY A 17 -21.47 16.72 8.60
CA GLY A 17 -20.80 16.14 7.45
C GLY A 17 -19.82 17.08 6.76
N LEU A 18 -19.80 18.37 7.14
CA LEU A 18 -18.90 19.38 6.60
C LEU A 18 -17.91 19.83 7.68
N ILE A 19 -16.62 19.74 7.39
CA ILE A 19 -15.53 20.28 8.20
C ILE A 19 -14.89 21.41 7.41
N SER A 20 -14.87 22.61 7.98
CA SER A 20 -14.32 23.82 7.36
C SER A 20 -13.62 24.73 8.39
N SER A 21 -13.51 24.33 9.67
CA SER A 21 -12.70 25.04 10.65
C SER A 21 -11.23 24.62 10.51
N ASP A 22 -10.31 25.54 10.77
CA ASP A 22 -8.88 25.32 10.65
C ASP A 22 -8.42 24.12 11.50
N GLU A 23 -8.89 24.02 12.75
CA GLU A 23 -8.55 22.91 13.64
C GLU A 23 -9.03 21.55 13.09
N GLY A 24 -10.23 21.53 12.50
CA GLY A 24 -10.78 20.34 11.88
C GLY A 24 -10.02 19.92 10.62
N LEU A 25 -9.60 20.88 9.79
CA LEU A 25 -8.86 20.62 8.55
C LEU A 25 -7.46 20.06 8.81
N HIS A 26 -6.78 20.48 9.89
CA HIS A 26 -5.47 19.96 10.28
C HIS A 26 -5.47 18.43 10.48
N THR A 27 -6.59 17.81 10.84
CA THR A 27 -6.69 16.35 10.97
C THR A 27 -6.65 15.61 9.62
N TYR A 28 -6.73 16.33 8.52
CA TYR A 28 -6.73 15.80 7.15
C TYR A 28 -5.58 16.33 6.29
N GLU A 29 -4.64 17.10 6.84
CA GLU A 29 -3.55 17.74 6.08
C GLU A 29 -2.50 16.76 5.54
N CYS A 30 -2.46 15.53 6.04
CA CYS A 30 -1.55 14.46 5.60
C CYS A 30 -2.24 13.10 5.67
N ASP A 31 -1.62 12.07 5.13
CA ASP A 31 -1.93 10.66 5.38
C ASP A 31 -0.91 10.05 6.36
N GLY A 32 -0.62 8.73 6.27
CA GLY A 32 0.39 8.06 7.08
C GLY A 32 1.82 8.53 6.77
N LEU A 33 2.06 9.11 5.60
CA LEU A 33 3.31 9.77 5.24
C LEU A 33 3.30 11.22 5.71
N THR A 34 3.78 11.46 6.92
CA THR A 34 3.64 12.77 7.60
C THR A 34 4.63 13.84 7.12
N ASN A 35 5.52 13.51 6.19
CA ASN A 35 6.51 14.45 5.64
C ASN A 35 5.87 15.50 4.73
N PHE A 36 4.76 15.16 4.08
CA PHE A 36 3.98 16.07 3.24
C PHE A 36 2.73 16.54 3.99
N ARG A 37 2.46 17.85 3.95
CA ARG A 37 1.28 18.44 4.57
C ARG A 37 0.69 19.50 3.66
N VAL A 38 -0.60 19.38 3.38
CA VAL A 38 -1.36 20.31 2.55
C VAL A 38 -2.75 20.49 3.17
N MET A 39 -3.14 21.73 3.42
CA MET A 39 -4.48 22.05 3.93
C MET A 39 -5.51 22.02 2.82
N PRO A 40 -6.59 21.23 2.92
CA PRO A 40 -7.70 21.27 1.97
C PRO A 40 -8.60 22.49 2.22
N LEU A 41 -9.42 22.84 1.23
CA LEU A 41 -10.42 23.91 1.39
C LEU A 41 -11.60 23.51 2.29
N ALA A 42 -11.95 22.23 2.32
CA ALA A 42 -12.99 21.63 3.15
C ALA A 42 -12.85 20.12 3.15
N VAL A 43 -13.45 19.47 4.15
CA VAL A 43 -13.63 18.01 4.19
C VAL A 43 -15.11 17.67 4.26
N LEU A 44 -15.55 16.77 3.39
CA LEU A 44 -16.92 16.30 3.30
C LEU A 44 -17.00 14.83 3.68
N LEU A 45 -17.98 14.47 4.51
CA LEU A 45 -18.21 13.11 5.01
C LEU A 45 -19.57 12.60 4.53
N PRO A 46 -19.69 12.15 3.28
CA PRO A 46 -20.91 11.54 2.76
C PRO A 46 -21.20 10.22 3.50
N SER A 47 -22.47 9.85 3.56
CA SER A 47 -22.96 8.62 4.19
C SER A 47 -23.57 7.60 3.20
N ASN A 48 -23.63 7.95 1.92
CA ASN A 48 -24.14 7.08 0.85
C ASN A 48 -23.64 7.52 -0.53
N THR A 49 -23.86 6.68 -1.53
CA THR A 49 -23.45 6.89 -2.92
C THR A 49 -24.07 8.16 -3.52
N GLU A 50 -25.33 8.45 -3.22
CA GLU A 50 -26.05 9.61 -3.77
C GLU A 50 -25.42 10.94 -3.30
N GLN A 51 -24.97 10.99 -2.06
CA GLN A 51 -24.25 12.15 -1.54
C GLN A 51 -22.88 12.32 -2.21
N VAL A 52 -22.14 11.22 -2.43
CA VAL A 52 -20.87 11.25 -3.18
C VAL A 52 -21.11 11.78 -4.59
N GLN A 53 -22.12 11.27 -5.32
CA GLN A 53 -22.48 11.77 -6.64
C GLN A 53 -22.82 13.27 -6.63
N ALA A 54 -23.63 13.72 -5.67
CA ALA A 54 -24.03 15.13 -5.58
C ALA A 54 -22.83 16.04 -5.34
N ILE A 55 -21.89 15.64 -4.46
CA ILE A 55 -20.64 16.36 -4.20
C ILE A 55 -19.79 16.42 -5.48
N VAL A 56 -19.53 15.27 -6.11
CA VAL A 56 -18.67 15.19 -7.30
C VAL A 56 -19.26 16.01 -8.46
N ARG A 57 -20.59 16.00 -8.67
CA ARG A 57 -21.25 16.86 -9.68
C ARG A 57 -21.02 18.34 -9.42
N ILE A 58 -20.99 18.78 -8.15
CA ILE A 58 -20.62 20.16 -7.81
C ILE A 58 -19.15 20.40 -8.17
N CYS A 59 -18.24 19.51 -7.77
CA CYS A 59 -16.81 19.61 -8.08
C CYS A 59 -16.58 19.69 -9.59
N HIS A 60 -17.22 18.82 -10.35
CA HIS A 60 -17.12 18.80 -11.81
C HIS A 60 -17.56 20.12 -12.45
N ARG A 61 -18.71 20.65 -12.04
CA ARG A 61 -19.25 21.91 -12.58
C ARG A 61 -18.41 23.12 -12.22
N GLU A 62 -17.96 23.20 -10.98
CA GLU A 62 -17.17 24.32 -10.44
C GLU A 62 -15.64 24.14 -10.67
N ARG A 63 -15.22 23.05 -11.30
CA ARG A 63 -13.80 22.71 -11.54
C ARG A 63 -12.98 22.63 -10.25
N ILE A 64 -13.55 22.06 -9.21
CA ILE A 64 -12.90 21.90 -7.91
C ILE A 64 -12.23 20.54 -7.86
N PRO A 65 -10.90 20.44 -7.68
CA PRO A 65 -10.23 19.20 -7.43
C PRO A 65 -10.72 18.53 -6.13
N PHE A 66 -10.71 17.22 -6.11
CA PHE A 66 -11.08 16.45 -4.92
C PHE A 66 -10.17 15.27 -4.70
N VAL A 67 -9.96 14.92 -3.43
CA VAL A 67 -9.20 13.74 -3.00
C VAL A 67 -10.12 12.84 -2.21
N ALA A 68 -10.36 11.62 -2.69
CA ALA A 68 -11.06 10.62 -1.91
C ALA A 68 -10.16 10.10 -0.79
N ARG A 69 -10.72 9.93 0.42
CA ARG A 69 -9.96 9.47 1.58
C ARG A 69 -10.69 8.38 2.33
N GLY A 70 -10.02 7.27 2.55
CA GLY A 70 -10.42 6.24 3.49
C GLY A 70 -9.98 6.58 4.92
N SER A 71 -9.21 5.70 5.55
CA SER A 71 -8.66 5.93 6.90
C SER A 71 -7.41 6.81 6.92
N GLY A 72 -6.79 7.07 5.76
CA GLY A 72 -5.57 7.87 5.66
C GLY A 72 -4.32 7.20 6.24
N THR A 73 -4.24 5.88 6.16
CA THR A 73 -3.10 5.07 6.63
C THR A 73 -2.02 4.86 5.57
N GLY A 74 -2.24 5.31 4.33
CA GLY A 74 -1.30 5.18 3.21
C GLY A 74 0.05 5.84 3.49
N LEU A 75 1.12 5.30 2.91
CA LEU A 75 2.51 5.72 3.13
C LEU A 75 3.16 6.32 1.88
N SER A 76 2.37 6.68 0.86
CA SER A 76 2.87 7.25 -0.39
C SER A 76 2.43 8.70 -0.64
N GLY A 77 1.61 9.27 0.24
CA GLY A 77 0.95 10.56 -0.01
C GLY A 77 -0.23 10.46 -0.98
N GLY A 78 -0.79 9.26 -1.20
CA GLY A 78 -1.93 9.03 -2.10
C GLY A 78 -3.20 9.76 -1.64
N ALA A 79 -3.43 9.88 -0.33
CA ALA A 79 -4.55 10.62 0.24
C ALA A 79 -4.19 12.07 0.67
N LEU A 80 -3.00 12.57 0.28
CA LEU A 80 -2.59 13.95 0.54
C LEU A 80 -3.52 14.93 -0.17
N PRO A 81 -4.12 15.91 0.52
CA PRO A 81 -4.99 16.91 -0.09
C PRO A 81 -4.27 17.78 -1.13
N VAL A 82 -5.05 18.54 -1.90
CA VAL A 82 -4.55 19.63 -2.72
C VAL A 82 -5.10 20.97 -2.18
N SER A 83 -4.28 22.01 -2.18
CA SER A 83 -4.60 23.30 -1.52
C SER A 83 -5.80 24.02 -2.11
N ASN A 84 -6.12 23.78 -3.38
CA ASN A 84 -7.26 24.35 -4.10
C ASN A 84 -8.45 23.38 -4.21
N GLY A 85 -8.42 22.25 -3.48
CA GLY A 85 -9.41 21.18 -3.55
C GLY A 85 -10.03 20.82 -2.20
N ILE A 86 -10.92 19.84 -2.25
CA ILE A 86 -11.60 19.30 -1.07
C ILE A 86 -11.20 17.85 -0.82
N VAL A 87 -11.38 17.37 0.41
CA VAL A 87 -11.31 15.96 0.76
C VAL A 87 -12.72 15.39 0.87
N ILE A 88 -12.95 14.23 0.25
CA ILE A 88 -14.18 13.43 0.39
C ILE A 88 -13.84 12.21 1.23
N SER A 89 -14.12 12.28 2.53
CA SER A 89 -13.85 11.19 3.47
C SER A 89 -14.99 10.18 3.48
N LEU A 90 -14.69 8.93 3.15
CA LEU A 90 -15.68 7.85 3.06
C LEU A 90 -15.88 7.11 4.39
N ALA A 91 -15.33 7.62 5.49
CA ALA A 91 -15.34 6.96 6.80
C ALA A 91 -16.76 6.66 7.35
N ARG A 92 -17.79 7.39 6.89
CA ARG A 92 -19.20 7.15 7.27
C ARG A 92 -19.87 6.05 6.46
N MET A 93 -19.33 5.67 5.33
CA MET A 93 -19.79 4.59 4.47
C MET A 93 -19.11 3.27 4.90
N ASN A 94 -19.52 2.72 6.05
CA ASN A 94 -18.80 1.64 6.73
C ASN A 94 -19.67 0.41 7.02
N ARG A 95 -20.71 0.16 6.23
CA ARG A 95 -21.60 -0.99 6.38
C ARG A 95 -21.15 -2.17 5.54
N ILE A 96 -21.28 -3.39 6.10
CA ILE A 96 -21.26 -4.64 5.33
C ILE A 96 -22.69 -4.86 4.84
N LEU A 97 -22.90 -4.75 3.53
CA LEU A 97 -24.22 -4.71 2.91
C LEU A 97 -24.78 -6.09 2.64
N GLU A 98 -23.92 -7.06 2.29
CA GLU A 98 -24.31 -8.41 1.95
C GLU A 98 -23.23 -9.40 2.37
N VAL A 99 -23.63 -10.58 2.83
CA VAL A 99 -22.74 -11.73 3.11
C VAL A 99 -23.34 -12.95 2.41
N ASP A 100 -22.66 -13.41 1.36
CA ASP A 100 -23.08 -14.53 0.50
C ASP A 100 -22.01 -15.63 0.53
N LEU A 101 -21.98 -16.40 1.62
CA LEU A 101 -20.97 -17.44 1.83
C LEU A 101 -21.09 -18.64 0.86
N PRO A 102 -22.31 -19.06 0.42
CA PRO A 102 -22.41 -20.07 -0.63
C PRO A 102 -21.65 -19.73 -1.90
N ASN A 103 -21.53 -18.44 -2.22
CA ASN A 103 -20.76 -17.94 -3.33
C ASN A 103 -19.42 -17.29 -2.92
N ALA A 104 -19.01 -17.50 -1.66
CA ALA A 104 -17.73 -17.05 -1.10
C ALA A 104 -17.46 -15.55 -1.35
N ARG A 105 -18.45 -14.67 -1.08
CA ARG A 105 -18.32 -13.23 -1.31
C ARG A 105 -19.06 -12.39 -0.27
N VAL A 106 -18.64 -11.13 -0.17
CA VAL A 106 -19.30 -10.10 0.63
C VAL A 106 -19.38 -8.80 -0.19
N VAL A 107 -20.40 -7.98 0.10
CA VAL A 107 -20.52 -6.63 -0.47
C VAL A 107 -20.38 -5.63 0.67
N VAL A 108 -19.46 -4.68 0.52
CA VAL A 108 -19.12 -3.72 1.57
C VAL A 108 -19.08 -2.29 1.02
N GLU A 109 -19.30 -1.33 1.90
CA GLU A 109 -19.01 0.08 1.66
C GLU A 109 -17.51 0.37 1.85
N PRO A 110 -16.94 1.40 1.19
CA PRO A 110 -15.50 1.66 1.16
C PRO A 110 -14.88 2.03 2.50
N GLY A 111 -15.64 2.56 3.46
CA GLY A 111 -15.18 2.89 4.82
C GLY A 111 -15.15 1.72 5.78
N VAL A 112 -15.55 0.52 5.37
CA VAL A 112 -15.42 -0.69 6.20
C VAL A 112 -13.94 -0.94 6.50
N ILE A 113 -13.59 -1.13 7.78
CA ILE A 113 -12.25 -1.51 8.19
C ILE A 113 -11.93 -2.93 7.69
N ASN A 114 -10.74 -3.11 7.10
CA ASN A 114 -10.32 -4.37 6.51
C ASN A 114 -10.57 -5.57 7.43
N LEU A 115 -10.08 -5.55 8.67
CA LEU A 115 -10.23 -6.64 9.63
C LEU A 115 -11.68 -6.96 9.98
N ASN A 116 -12.59 -5.98 9.88
CA ASN A 116 -14.02 -6.19 10.18
C ASN A 116 -14.70 -7.11 9.17
N VAL A 117 -14.18 -7.19 7.93
CA VAL A 117 -14.67 -8.15 6.93
C VAL A 117 -14.43 -9.57 7.43
N THR A 118 -13.18 -9.88 7.81
CA THR A 118 -12.85 -11.17 8.44
C THR A 118 -13.66 -11.41 9.69
N GLY A 119 -13.75 -10.44 10.61
CA GLY A 119 -14.55 -10.58 11.85
C GLY A 119 -16.02 -10.90 11.58
N ARG A 120 -16.59 -10.42 10.47
CA ARG A 120 -17.99 -10.69 10.09
C ARG A 120 -18.22 -12.12 9.58
N VAL A 121 -17.22 -12.71 8.88
CA VAL A 121 -17.37 -14.05 8.26
C VAL A 121 -16.66 -15.16 9.02
N GLN A 122 -15.78 -14.84 9.96
CA GLN A 122 -15.01 -15.79 10.77
C GLN A 122 -15.88 -16.81 11.56
N PRO A 123 -17.07 -16.47 12.11
CA PRO A 123 -17.92 -17.47 12.77
C PRO A 123 -18.36 -18.62 11.86
N GLN A 124 -18.29 -18.46 10.54
CA GLN A 124 -18.58 -19.49 9.55
C GLN A 124 -17.30 -20.06 8.92
N GLU A 125 -16.14 -19.79 9.55
CA GLU A 125 -14.81 -20.24 9.12
C GLU A 125 -14.39 -19.70 7.76
N TYR A 126 -14.72 -18.45 7.44
CA TYR A 126 -14.22 -17.71 6.30
C TYR A 126 -13.35 -16.54 6.76
N PHE A 127 -12.52 -16.01 5.86
CA PHE A 127 -11.75 -14.79 6.08
C PHE A 127 -11.54 -14.02 4.78
N TYR A 128 -11.21 -12.74 4.89
CA TYR A 128 -10.75 -11.89 3.82
C TYR A 128 -9.21 -11.93 3.82
N ALA A 129 -8.62 -12.34 2.69
CA ALA A 129 -7.22 -12.73 2.66
C ALA A 129 -6.23 -11.55 2.71
N PRO A 130 -6.41 -10.43 1.97
CA PRO A 130 -5.48 -9.31 2.03
C PRO A 130 -5.37 -8.73 3.45
N ASP A 131 -4.14 -8.74 4.01
CA ASP A 131 -3.88 -8.41 5.41
C ASP A 131 -2.77 -7.36 5.59
N PRO A 132 -2.93 -6.14 5.04
CA PRO A 132 -1.94 -5.10 5.23
C PRO A 132 -1.64 -4.87 6.71
N SER A 133 -0.43 -4.44 7.06
CA SER A 133 -0.01 -4.21 8.46
C SER A 133 -0.98 -3.30 9.21
N SER A 134 -1.66 -2.42 8.50
CA SER A 134 -2.70 -1.51 9.01
C SER A 134 -4.12 -2.09 9.03
N GLN A 135 -4.33 -3.38 8.82
CA GLN A 135 -5.65 -4.03 8.65
C GLN A 135 -6.67 -3.71 9.75
N SER A 136 -6.21 -3.40 10.95
CA SER A 136 -7.08 -3.03 12.09
C SER A 136 -7.67 -1.62 12.00
N VAL A 137 -7.15 -0.77 11.11
CA VAL A 137 -7.51 0.65 10.97
C VAL A 137 -7.70 1.09 9.52
N CYS A 138 -7.07 0.45 8.53
CA CYS A 138 -7.26 0.79 7.13
C CYS A 138 -8.64 0.41 6.62
N SER A 139 -9.13 1.12 5.61
CA SER A 139 -10.44 0.89 5.01
C SER A 139 -10.36 0.14 3.68
N ILE A 140 -11.40 -0.60 3.35
CA ILE A 140 -11.50 -1.35 2.08
C ILE A 140 -11.35 -0.42 0.86
N GLY A 141 -11.94 0.79 0.88
CA GLY A 141 -11.78 1.75 -0.22
C GLY A 141 -10.33 2.23 -0.37
N GLY A 142 -9.57 2.36 0.73
CA GLY A 142 -8.13 2.62 0.70
C GLY A 142 -7.36 1.44 0.14
N ASN A 143 -7.69 0.21 0.56
CA ASN A 143 -7.06 -1.01 0.01
C ASN A 143 -7.29 -1.14 -1.50
N VAL A 144 -8.50 -0.83 -1.99
CA VAL A 144 -8.81 -0.79 -3.43
C VAL A 144 -7.98 0.27 -4.14
N ALA A 145 -7.89 1.48 -3.59
CA ALA A 145 -7.16 2.58 -4.21
C ALA A 145 -5.67 2.29 -4.37
N GLU A 146 -5.04 1.70 -3.35
CA GLU A 146 -3.59 1.41 -3.34
C GLU A 146 -3.25 0.00 -3.85
N ASN A 147 -4.22 -0.87 -4.10
CA ASN A 147 -4.01 -2.31 -4.30
C ASN A 147 -3.20 -2.92 -3.15
N SER A 148 -3.61 -2.62 -1.92
CA SER A 148 -2.86 -3.01 -0.73
C SER A 148 -2.57 -4.50 -0.66
N GLY A 149 -1.37 -4.83 -0.18
CA GLY A 149 -0.89 -6.18 0.02
C GLY A 149 -0.91 -6.62 1.49
N GLY A 150 0.19 -7.23 1.94
CA GLY A 150 0.41 -7.74 3.28
C GLY A 150 1.27 -9.00 3.30
N ALA A 151 1.45 -9.57 4.48
CA ALA A 151 2.33 -10.72 4.68
C ALA A 151 1.93 -11.99 3.90
N HIS A 152 0.64 -12.13 3.57
CA HIS A 152 0.10 -13.33 2.94
C HIS A 152 -0.07 -13.21 1.41
N CYS A 153 0.45 -12.14 0.80
CA CYS A 153 0.33 -11.90 -0.65
C CYS A 153 0.97 -13.00 -1.50
N LEU A 154 2.04 -13.63 -1.01
CA LEU A 154 2.71 -14.73 -1.71
C LEU A 154 1.73 -15.85 -2.13
N LYS A 155 0.81 -16.24 -1.26
CA LYS A 155 -0.17 -17.31 -1.51
C LYS A 155 -1.53 -16.79 -1.97
N TYR A 156 -2.01 -15.73 -1.35
CA TYR A 156 -3.39 -15.28 -1.53
C TYR A 156 -3.54 -14.11 -2.51
N GLY A 157 -2.43 -13.45 -2.87
CA GLY A 157 -2.44 -12.29 -3.76
C GLY A 157 -2.73 -10.96 -3.04
N PHE A 158 -2.77 -9.91 -3.83
CA PHE A 158 -3.08 -8.55 -3.39
C PHE A 158 -4.58 -8.27 -3.43
N THR A 159 -5.01 -7.09 -3.02
CA THR A 159 -6.42 -6.66 -3.03
C THR A 159 -7.10 -6.92 -4.38
N THR A 160 -6.40 -6.69 -5.51
CA THR A 160 -6.93 -6.93 -6.86
C THR A 160 -7.40 -8.37 -7.08
N THR A 161 -6.76 -9.35 -6.43
CA THR A 161 -7.12 -10.77 -6.54
C THR A 161 -8.49 -11.08 -5.92
N ASP A 162 -8.91 -10.27 -4.94
CA ASP A 162 -10.12 -10.50 -4.16
C ASP A 162 -11.25 -9.50 -4.46
N VAL A 163 -11.01 -8.50 -5.33
CA VAL A 163 -12.05 -7.57 -5.81
C VAL A 163 -12.75 -8.17 -7.01
N LEU A 164 -14.00 -8.59 -6.84
CA LEU A 164 -14.83 -9.14 -7.92
C LEU A 164 -15.58 -8.04 -8.71
N GLY A 165 -15.88 -6.93 -8.05
CA GLY A 165 -16.58 -5.82 -8.69
C GLY A 165 -16.68 -4.58 -7.81
N LEU A 166 -17.00 -3.48 -8.47
CA LEU A 166 -17.03 -2.15 -7.87
C LEU A 166 -18.26 -1.37 -8.34
N GLU A 167 -18.87 -0.60 -7.45
CA GLU A 167 -19.72 0.53 -7.81
C GLU A 167 -18.86 1.79 -7.67
N VAL A 168 -18.77 2.58 -8.73
CA VAL A 168 -17.85 3.72 -8.81
C VAL A 168 -18.61 4.98 -9.22
N VAL A 169 -18.40 6.06 -8.46
CA VAL A 169 -18.77 7.41 -8.87
C VAL A 169 -17.62 7.99 -9.68
N MET A 170 -17.91 8.24 -10.97
CA MET A 170 -16.96 8.85 -11.90
C MET A 170 -16.71 10.34 -11.59
N PRO A 171 -15.61 10.93 -12.08
CA PRO A 171 -15.30 12.34 -11.83
C PRO A 171 -16.31 13.37 -12.36
N ASP A 172 -17.25 12.96 -13.21
CA ASP A 172 -18.40 13.76 -13.65
C ASP A 172 -19.65 13.59 -12.76
N GLY A 173 -19.59 12.66 -11.78
CA GLY A 173 -20.70 12.29 -10.90
C GLY A 173 -21.66 11.27 -11.49
N SER A 174 -21.35 10.65 -12.62
CA SER A 174 -22.07 9.47 -13.11
C SER A 174 -21.72 8.24 -12.26
N LEU A 175 -22.58 7.23 -12.31
CA LEU A 175 -22.40 5.97 -11.57
C LEU A 175 -22.19 4.85 -12.56
N ILE A 176 -21.12 4.08 -12.37
CA ILE A 176 -20.82 2.90 -13.18
C ILE A 176 -20.58 1.67 -12.31
N HIS A 177 -20.67 0.49 -12.91
CA HIS A 177 -20.35 -0.78 -12.28
C HIS A 177 -19.23 -1.45 -13.09
N LEU A 178 -18.18 -1.84 -12.38
CA LEU A 178 -17.00 -2.53 -12.92
C LEU A 178 -16.98 -3.94 -12.34
N GLY A 179 -16.79 -4.96 -13.16
CA GLY A 179 -16.89 -6.33 -12.70
C GLY A 179 -18.30 -6.70 -12.22
N GLY A 180 -18.41 -7.59 -11.25
CA GLY A 180 -19.70 -8.07 -10.77
C GLY A 180 -19.60 -9.14 -9.70
N LYS A 181 -20.68 -9.93 -9.55
CA LYS A 181 -20.76 -11.04 -8.59
C LYS A 181 -20.25 -12.38 -9.17
N THR A 182 -19.64 -12.36 -10.32
CA THR A 182 -19.03 -13.54 -10.98
C THR A 182 -17.50 -13.43 -10.92
N LEU A 183 -16.81 -14.57 -11.02
CA LEU A 183 -15.35 -14.62 -10.99
C LEU A 183 -14.71 -14.01 -12.24
N ASP A 184 -15.43 -14.01 -13.34
CA ASP A 184 -14.98 -13.48 -14.62
C ASP A 184 -16.04 -12.55 -15.22
N THR A 185 -15.59 -11.51 -15.90
CA THR A 185 -16.45 -10.47 -16.50
C THR A 185 -16.08 -10.33 -17.97
N PRO A 186 -17.06 -10.39 -18.89
CA PRO A 186 -16.77 -10.20 -20.31
C PRO A 186 -16.33 -8.77 -20.62
N GLY A 187 -15.43 -8.61 -21.58
CA GLY A 187 -14.89 -7.33 -22.03
C GLY A 187 -13.56 -7.00 -21.36
N TYR A 188 -13.23 -5.72 -21.32
CA TYR A 188 -11.99 -5.25 -20.65
C TYR A 188 -12.13 -5.34 -19.14
N ASP A 189 -11.06 -5.77 -18.48
CA ASP A 189 -10.97 -5.77 -17.01
C ASP A 189 -10.80 -4.34 -16.46
N LEU A 190 -11.87 -3.60 -16.42
CA LEU A 190 -11.86 -2.25 -15.85
C LEU A 190 -11.82 -2.26 -14.32
N ALA A 191 -12.19 -3.36 -13.67
CA ALA A 191 -12.03 -3.51 -12.22
C ALA A 191 -10.54 -3.58 -11.88
N GLY A 192 -9.75 -4.39 -12.60
CA GLY A 192 -8.30 -4.43 -12.45
C GLY A 192 -7.61 -3.12 -12.80
N VAL A 193 -8.12 -2.34 -13.76
CA VAL A 193 -7.62 -0.99 -14.06
C VAL A 193 -7.90 -0.01 -12.92
N PHE A 194 -9.05 -0.15 -12.25
CA PHE A 194 -9.45 0.76 -11.17
C PHE A 194 -8.74 0.46 -9.85
N VAL A 195 -8.51 -0.81 -9.52
CA VAL A 195 -7.75 -1.22 -8.33
C VAL A 195 -6.29 -0.77 -8.49
N GLY A 196 -5.75 -0.07 -7.49
CA GLY A 196 -4.41 0.52 -7.55
C GLY A 196 -4.33 1.86 -8.31
N SER A 197 -5.48 2.47 -8.64
CA SER A 197 -5.50 3.78 -9.32
C SER A 197 -5.30 4.97 -8.38
N GLU A 198 -5.11 4.77 -7.10
CA GLU A 198 -4.89 5.80 -6.08
C GLU A 198 -5.96 6.92 -6.10
N GLY A 199 -7.21 6.56 -6.40
CA GLY A 199 -8.31 7.51 -6.47
C GLY A 199 -8.27 8.48 -7.65
N THR A 200 -7.40 8.25 -8.65
CA THR A 200 -7.29 9.14 -9.82
C THR A 200 -8.36 8.89 -10.90
N LEU A 201 -9.05 7.74 -10.84
CA LEU A 201 -10.06 7.33 -11.82
C LEU A 201 -11.50 7.54 -11.32
N GLY A 202 -11.69 7.86 -10.05
CA GLY A 202 -13.01 8.03 -9.44
C GLY A 202 -13.07 7.54 -8.00
N ILE A 203 -14.29 7.38 -7.46
CA ILE A 203 -14.53 7.01 -6.07
C ILE A 203 -15.34 5.72 -5.99
N ALA A 204 -14.76 4.63 -5.46
CA ALA A 204 -15.49 3.42 -5.15
C ALA A 204 -16.48 3.69 -4.00
N THR A 205 -17.77 3.31 -4.20
CA THR A 205 -18.83 3.46 -3.20
C THR A 205 -19.38 2.13 -2.72
N LYS A 206 -19.17 1.04 -3.47
CA LYS A 206 -19.37 -0.34 -3.03
C LYS A 206 -18.26 -1.23 -3.59
N VAL A 207 -17.89 -2.24 -2.84
CA VAL A 207 -16.87 -3.22 -3.22
C VAL A 207 -17.43 -4.62 -3.00
N ILE A 208 -17.34 -5.46 -4.02
CA ILE A 208 -17.68 -6.88 -3.96
C ILE A 208 -16.37 -7.63 -3.76
N LEU A 209 -16.21 -8.24 -2.60
CA LEU A 209 -14.99 -8.94 -2.19
C LEU A 209 -15.21 -10.45 -2.20
N ARG A 210 -14.20 -11.17 -2.68
CA ARG A 210 -14.09 -12.60 -2.44
C ARG A 210 -13.64 -12.83 -0.99
N VAL A 211 -14.20 -13.87 -0.36
CA VAL A 211 -13.73 -14.40 0.92
C VAL A 211 -13.37 -15.86 0.74
N VAL A 212 -12.39 -16.34 1.50
CA VAL A 212 -11.89 -17.71 1.37
C VAL A 212 -12.16 -18.51 2.64
N LYS A 213 -12.29 -19.84 2.49
CA LYS A 213 -12.46 -20.74 3.63
C LYS A 213 -11.16 -20.78 4.44
N ARG A 214 -11.30 -20.75 5.75
CA ARG A 214 -10.16 -20.86 6.66
C ARG A 214 -9.45 -22.21 6.46
N PRO A 215 -8.10 -22.23 6.36
CA PRO A 215 -7.34 -23.48 6.25
C PRO A 215 -7.51 -24.33 7.51
N GLU A 216 -7.44 -25.67 7.33
CA GLU A 216 -7.57 -26.65 8.39
C GLU A 216 -6.44 -26.53 9.42
N CYS A 217 -5.23 -26.26 8.96
CA CYS A 217 -4.03 -26.15 9.78
C CYS A 217 -3.23 -24.91 9.38
N ILE A 218 -2.67 -24.22 10.38
CA ILE A 218 -1.70 -23.13 10.19
C ILE A 218 -0.51 -23.40 11.11
N ARG A 219 0.71 -23.32 10.60
CA ARG A 219 1.95 -23.49 11.37
C ARG A 219 2.95 -22.40 11.00
N THR A 220 3.60 -21.84 12.03
CA THR A 220 4.66 -20.83 11.85
C THR A 220 5.99 -21.38 12.35
N LEU A 221 7.01 -21.27 11.51
CA LEU A 221 8.39 -21.61 11.77
C LEU A 221 9.21 -20.32 11.84
N LEU A 222 10.11 -20.25 12.83
CA LEU A 222 11.20 -19.27 12.90
C LEU A 222 12.50 -19.97 12.57
N ALA A 223 13.34 -19.35 11.71
CA ALA A 223 14.69 -19.80 11.42
C ALA A 223 15.68 -18.64 11.58
N ALA A 224 16.72 -18.87 12.40
CA ALA A 224 17.77 -17.89 12.68
C ALA A 224 19.03 -18.17 11.86
N PHE A 225 19.54 -17.14 11.19
CA PHE A 225 20.70 -17.22 10.29
C PHE A 225 21.82 -16.28 10.74
N PRO A 226 23.09 -16.60 10.34
CA PRO A 226 24.23 -15.72 10.60
C PRO A 226 24.10 -14.34 9.94
N SER A 227 23.46 -14.28 8.76
CA SER A 227 23.21 -13.02 8.05
C SER A 227 21.92 -13.06 7.22
N THR A 228 21.51 -11.91 6.69
CA THR A 228 20.39 -11.78 5.74
C THR A 228 20.68 -12.46 4.39
N ASN A 229 21.95 -12.69 4.03
CA ASN A 229 22.33 -13.36 2.78
C ASN A 229 21.92 -14.86 2.81
N GLU A 230 22.26 -15.56 3.89
CA GLU A 230 21.86 -16.97 4.09
C GLU A 230 20.33 -17.09 4.22
N ALA A 231 19.70 -16.15 4.92
CA ALA A 231 18.24 -16.10 4.99
C ALA A 231 17.60 -15.91 3.61
N GLY A 232 18.12 -15.01 2.78
CA GLY A 232 17.64 -14.78 1.41
C GLY A 232 17.88 -15.98 0.48
N ALA A 233 19.00 -16.71 0.65
CA ALA A 233 19.25 -17.95 -0.08
C ALA A 233 18.23 -19.04 0.30
N ALA A 234 17.88 -19.15 1.58
CA ALA A 234 16.85 -20.09 2.04
C ALA A 234 15.47 -19.76 1.43
N VAL A 235 15.08 -18.49 1.34
CA VAL A 235 13.85 -18.07 0.68
C VAL A 235 13.84 -18.51 -0.79
N SER A 236 14.94 -18.27 -1.51
CA SER A 236 15.07 -18.67 -2.91
C SER A 236 14.96 -20.18 -3.10
N ASP A 237 15.61 -20.96 -2.24
CA ASP A 237 15.56 -22.44 -2.30
C ASP A 237 14.15 -22.97 -1.98
N ILE A 238 13.44 -22.41 -1.00
CA ILE A 238 12.05 -22.79 -0.65
C ILE A 238 11.14 -22.62 -1.85
N ILE A 239 11.21 -21.49 -2.53
CA ILE A 239 10.36 -21.20 -3.69
C ILE A 239 10.79 -22.05 -4.90
N ALA A 240 12.10 -22.24 -5.13
CA ALA A 240 12.62 -23.07 -6.22
C ALA A 240 12.25 -24.55 -6.06
N ALA A 241 12.02 -25.01 -4.83
CA ALA A 241 11.51 -26.36 -4.55
C ALA A 241 10.00 -26.52 -4.85
N GLY A 242 9.33 -25.48 -5.36
CA GLY A 242 7.90 -25.49 -5.69
C GLY A 242 6.98 -25.37 -4.47
N MET A 243 7.50 -25.02 -3.31
CA MET A 243 6.71 -24.79 -2.12
C MET A 243 6.13 -23.38 -2.12
N LEU A 244 4.86 -23.27 -1.72
CA LEU A 244 4.14 -22.00 -1.65
C LEU A 244 3.64 -21.76 -0.21
N PRO A 245 4.50 -21.24 0.69
CA PRO A 245 4.08 -20.83 2.02
C PRO A 245 2.99 -19.77 1.99
N ALA A 246 2.18 -19.70 3.05
CA ALA A 246 1.22 -18.64 3.23
C ALA A 246 1.92 -17.28 3.37
N ALA A 247 3.07 -17.28 4.09
CA ALA A 247 3.92 -16.10 4.23
C ALA A 247 5.39 -16.52 4.41
N ILE A 248 6.32 -15.67 3.91
CA ILE A 248 7.75 -15.72 4.26
C ILE A 248 8.19 -14.29 4.56
N GLU A 249 8.47 -14.03 5.84
CA GLU A 249 8.88 -12.72 6.34
C GLU A 249 10.34 -12.74 6.76
N MET A 250 11.07 -11.66 6.53
CA MET A 250 12.47 -11.53 6.94
C MET A 250 12.70 -10.24 7.74
N MET A 251 13.55 -10.33 8.76
CA MET A 251 14.06 -9.20 9.52
C MET A 251 15.58 -9.30 9.66
N ASP A 252 16.28 -8.16 9.56
CA ASP A 252 17.69 -8.06 9.92
C ASP A 252 17.87 -7.89 11.44
N ASN A 253 19.12 -7.93 11.90
CA ASN A 253 19.45 -7.81 13.32
C ASN A 253 18.89 -6.54 13.96
N LEU A 254 18.98 -5.39 13.29
CA LEU A 254 18.50 -4.12 13.83
C LEU A 254 16.97 -4.13 14.04
N ALA A 255 16.24 -4.70 13.08
CA ALA A 255 14.78 -4.87 13.17
C ALA A 255 14.40 -5.88 14.27
N ILE A 256 15.13 -7.00 14.36
CA ILE A 256 14.93 -8.01 15.41
C ILE A 256 15.06 -7.39 16.80
N GLN A 257 16.16 -6.69 17.07
CA GLN A 257 16.42 -6.05 18.36
C GLN A 257 15.34 -5.02 18.72
N ALA A 258 14.91 -4.20 17.75
CA ALA A 258 13.83 -3.23 17.97
C ALA A 258 12.51 -3.91 18.31
N ALA A 259 12.13 -4.93 17.54
CA ALA A 259 10.89 -5.68 17.74
C ALA A 259 10.90 -6.42 19.08
N GLU A 260 12.03 -7.06 19.45
CA GLU A 260 12.18 -7.77 20.73
C GLU A 260 12.07 -6.83 21.91
N ALA A 261 12.74 -5.66 21.84
CA ALA A 261 12.63 -4.63 22.88
C ALA A 261 11.20 -4.08 23.06
N ALA A 262 10.36 -4.14 22.00
CA ALA A 262 8.99 -3.65 22.05
C ALA A 262 7.98 -4.70 22.52
N VAL A 263 8.15 -5.97 22.13
CA VAL A 263 7.10 -7.01 22.25
C VAL A 263 7.54 -8.19 23.10
N GLN A 264 8.87 -8.44 23.25
CA GLN A 264 9.40 -9.62 23.92
C GLN A 264 8.85 -10.94 23.32
N ALA A 265 8.98 -11.07 21.99
CA ALA A 265 8.54 -12.24 21.24
C ALA A 265 9.50 -13.46 21.39
N ASN A 266 10.58 -13.29 22.16
CA ASN A 266 11.64 -14.26 22.35
C ASN A 266 12.35 -14.61 21.04
N TYR A 267 12.63 -13.59 20.22
CA TYR A 267 13.43 -13.75 19.02
C TYR A 267 14.90 -14.02 19.36
N PRO A 268 15.58 -14.91 18.62
CA PRO A 268 17.02 -15.09 18.77
C PRO A 268 17.78 -13.85 18.30
N ASP A 269 18.90 -13.54 18.94
CA ASP A 269 19.84 -12.52 18.46
C ASP A 269 20.64 -13.10 17.29
N CYS A 270 20.25 -12.74 16.06
CA CYS A 270 20.80 -13.30 14.83
C CYS A 270 20.96 -12.21 13.75
N GLY A 271 21.77 -12.52 12.72
CA GLY A 271 21.99 -11.60 11.59
C GLY A 271 20.80 -11.49 10.65
N GLY A 272 20.04 -12.57 10.51
CA GLY A 272 18.78 -12.62 9.73
C GLY A 272 17.80 -13.61 10.34
N LEU A 273 16.53 -13.23 10.44
CA LEU A 273 15.44 -14.07 10.95
C LEU A 273 14.40 -14.26 9.85
N LEU A 274 14.03 -15.52 9.58
CA LEU A 274 12.87 -15.84 8.77
C LEU A 274 11.70 -16.29 9.66
N LEU A 275 10.51 -15.79 9.33
CA LEU A 275 9.22 -16.33 9.74
C LEU A 275 8.61 -16.99 8.50
N VAL A 276 8.35 -18.29 8.55
CA VAL A 276 7.67 -18.99 7.47
C VAL A 276 6.36 -19.55 8.00
N GLU A 277 5.25 -19.13 7.41
CA GLU A 277 3.92 -19.64 7.75
C GLU A 277 3.43 -20.55 6.64
N LEU A 278 2.99 -21.75 7.03
CA LEU A 278 2.39 -22.74 6.15
C LEU A 278 0.96 -23.01 6.57
N ASP A 279 0.06 -23.10 5.63
CA ASP A 279 -1.35 -23.36 5.87
C ASP A 279 -1.96 -24.27 4.80
N GLY A 280 -2.96 -25.06 5.20
CA GLY A 280 -3.63 -26.02 4.34
C GLY A 280 -4.10 -27.26 5.09
N PRO A 281 -4.24 -28.42 4.39
CA PRO A 281 -4.51 -29.70 5.01
C PRO A 281 -3.38 -30.13 5.97
N VAL A 282 -3.73 -30.76 7.09
CA VAL A 282 -2.75 -31.12 8.14
C VAL A 282 -1.56 -31.91 7.61
N ALA A 283 -1.80 -32.93 6.77
CA ALA A 283 -0.75 -33.78 6.23
C ALA A 283 0.21 -33.02 5.31
N GLU A 284 -0.31 -32.10 4.50
CA GLU A 284 0.48 -31.23 3.62
C GLU A 284 1.34 -30.26 4.43
N VAL A 285 0.75 -29.60 5.42
CA VAL A 285 1.49 -28.66 6.28
C VAL A 285 2.60 -29.34 7.04
N GLN A 286 2.39 -30.59 7.55
CA GLN A 286 3.45 -31.36 8.22
C GLN A 286 4.61 -31.67 7.27
N PHE A 287 4.31 -32.16 6.07
CA PHE A 287 5.32 -32.48 5.05
C PHE A 287 6.12 -31.22 4.67
N LEU A 288 5.45 -30.11 4.39
CA LEU A 288 6.11 -28.86 4.00
C LEU A 288 6.97 -28.28 5.14
N MET A 289 6.51 -28.38 6.41
CA MET A 289 7.27 -27.91 7.58
C MET A 289 8.63 -28.58 7.71
N GLU A 290 8.70 -29.90 7.50
CA GLU A 290 9.95 -30.65 7.54
C GLU A 290 10.89 -30.21 6.42
N HIS A 291 10.39 -30.10 5.19
CA HIS A 291 11.18 -29.71 4.01
C HIS A 291 11.67 -28.26 4.10
N VAL A 292 10.83 -27.34 4.55
CA VAL A 292 11.24 -25.93 4.80
C VAL A 292 12.35 -25.90 5.86
N GLY A 293 12.19 -26.67 6.94
CA GLY A 293 13.22 -26.77 7.98
C GLY A 293 14.55 -27.30 7.43
N ASP A 294 14.53 -28.32 6.56
CA ASP A 294 15.73 -28.88 5.95
C ASP A 294 16.41 -27.86 5.01
N LEU A 295 15.65 -27.12 4.22
CA LEU A 295 16.20 -26.06 3.36
C LEU A 295 16.78 -24.90 4.18
N CYS A 296 16.16 -24.52 5.29
CA CYS A 296 16.74 -23.53 6.20
C CYS A 296 18.07 -24.01 6.78
N ARG A 297 18.16 -25.28 7.24
CA ARG A 297 19.42 -25.88 7.74
C ARG A 297 20.50 -25.95 6.67
N LYS A 298 20.15 -26.38 5.45
CA LYS A 298 21.05 -26.41 4.29
C LYS A 298 21.68 -25.02 4.02
N ASN A 299 20.92 -23.96 4.23
CA ASN A 299 21.35 -22.57 4.06
C ASN A 299 21.93 -21.93 5.34
N GLY A 300 22.29 -22.73 6.35
CA GLY A 300 23.04 -22.27 7.52
C GLY A 300 22.17 -21.77 8.69
N ALA A 301 20.89 -22.09 8.74
CA ALA A 301 20.08 -21.82 9.91
C ALA A 301 20.64 -22.62 11.12
N TRP A 302 21.01 -21.91 12.18
CA TRP A 302 21.57 -22.51 13.39
C TRP A 302 20.52 -22.78 14.47
N GLU A 303 19.35 -22.14 14.38
CA GLU A 303 18.18 -22.39 15.22
C GLU A 303 16.93 -22.44 14.36
N ILE A 304 16.08 -23.45 14.59
CA ILE A 304 14.76 -23.57 14.00
C ILE A 304 13.76 -23.85 15.12
N ARG A 305 12.74 -23.00 15.22
CA ARG A 305 11.68 -23.11 16.22
C ARG A 305 10.32 -23.07 15.53
N VAL A 306 9.44 -24.01 15.88
CA VAL A 306 8.05 -24.04 15.40
C VAL A 306 7.14 -23.63 16.55
N ALA A 307 6.26 -22.67 16.32
CA ALA A 307 5.26 -22.26 17.30
C ALA A 307 4.31 -23.45 17.59
N GLN A 308 4.22 -23.83 18.87
CA GLN A 308 3.47 -25.01 19.31
C GLN A 308 1.99 -24.69 19.56
N THR A 309 1.70 -23.43 19.88
CA THR A 309 0.34 -22.95 20.23
C THR A 309 -0.04 -21.73 19.41
N ASP A 310 -1.35 -21.46 19.28
CA ASP A 310 -1.84 -20.23 18.65
C ASP A 310 -1.37 -18.97 19.39
N SER A 311 -1.14 -19.05 20.69
CA SER A 311 -0.63 -17.95 21.50
C SER A 311 0.82 -17.63 21.15
N GLU A 312 1.67 -18.63 20.98
CA GLU A 312 3.07 -18.47 20.54
C GLU A 312 3.10 -17.92 19.12
N ARG A 313 2.29 -18.46 18.22
CA ARG A 313 2.15 -17.97 16.85
C ARG A 313 1.76 -16.49 16.85
N ALA A 314 0.72 -16.14 17.60
CA ALA A 314 0.25 -14.75 17.70
C ALA A 314 1.32 -13.80 18.26
N LEU A 315 2.13 -14.26 19.23
CA LEU A 315 3.23 -13.46 19.81
C LEU A 315 4.34 -13.20 18.80
N VAL A 316 4.75 -14.25 18.06
CA VAL A 316 5.73 -14.13 16.97
C VAL A 316 5.25 -13.13 15.91
N TRP A 317 4.03 -13.26 15.41
CA TRP A 317 3.47 -12.31 14.46
C TRP A 317 3.32 -10.89 15.02
N LYS A 318 2.99 -10.76 16.30
CA LYS A 318 2.92 -9.45 16.98
C LYS A 318 4.28 -8.74 16.95
N GLY A 319 5.39 -9.47 17.20
CA GLY A 319 6.74 -8.92 17.09
C GLY A 319 7.05 -8.44 15.68
N ARG A 320 6.78 -9.27 14.65
CA ARG A 320 7.00 -8.89 13.25
C ARG A 320 6.17 -7.64 12.85
N LYS A 321 4.90 -7.60 13.20
CA LYS A 321 4.02 -6.45 12.91
C LYS A 321 4.42 -5.19 13.68
N ALA A 322 5.04 -5.32 14.85
CA ALA A 322 5.51 -4.18 15.66
C ALA A 322 6.84 -3.59 15.15
N ALA A 323 7.58 -4.28 14.28
CA ALA A 323 8.94 -3.90 13.88
C ALA A 323 9.02 -2.46 13.34
N PHE A 324 8.08 -2.03 12.51
CA PHE A 324 8.03 -0.65 11.99
C PHE A 324 7.91 0.39 13.11
N ALA A 325 6.90 0.26 13.97
CA ALA A 325 6.67 1.20 15.05
C ALA A 325 7.80 1.16 16.10
N ALA A 326 8.45 0.00 16.27
CA ALA A 326 9.57 -0.18 17.18
C ALA A 326 10.80 0.65 16.78
N MET A 327 10.96 1.01 15.49
CA MET A 327 12.05 1.87 15.03
C MET A 327 12.02 3.25 15.70
N GLY A 328 10.87 3.76 16.12
CA GLY A 328 10.77 5.00 16.90
C GLY A 328 11.52 4.99 18.24
N ARG A 329 11.94 3.81 18.73
CA ARG A 329 12.82 3.67 19.91
C ARG A 329 14.30 3.89 19.58
N ILE A 330 14.67 3.75 18.31
CA ILE A 330 16.04 3.80 17.82
C ILE A 330 16.34 5.13 17.14
N SER A 331 15.36 5.69 16.44
CA SER A 331 15.48 6.94 15.69
C SER A 331 14.21 7.75 15.77
N PRO A 332 14.29 9.09 15.91
CA PRO A 332 13.11 9.95 15.95
C PRO A 332 12.35 10.01 14.62
N ASN A 333 13.04 9.77 13.50
CA ASN A 333 12.46 9.78 12.16
C ASN A 333 12.98 8.59 11.35
N TYR A 334 12.18 8.14 10.41
CA TYR A 334 12.58 7.16 9.38
C TYR A 334 11.74 7.33 8.13
N ILE A 335 12.32 6.93 6.98
CA ILE A 335 11.62 6.79 5.71
C ILE A 335 11.47 5.30 5.43
N VAL A 336 10.26 4.86 5.10
CA VAL A 336 9.99 3.48 4.69
C VAL A 336 9.93 3.45 3.17
N GLN A 337 10.73 2.60 2.53
CA GLN A 337 10.59 2.31 1.13
C GLN A 337 9.80 1.00 0.91
N ASP A 338 9.37 0.78 -0.34
CA ASP A 338 8.43 -0.28 -0.70
C ASP A 338 8.78 -0.85 -2.09
N GLY A 339 10.08 -1.02 -2.35
CA GLY A 339 10.56 -1.56 -3.62
C GLY A 339 10.32 -3.07 -3.72
N VAL A 340 10.11 -3.55 -4.94
CA VAL A 340 10.00 -4.99 -5.21
C VAL A 340 11.20 -5.43 -6.04
N ILE A 341 11.69 -6.64 -5.79
CA ILE A 341 12.77 -7.26 -6.57
C ILE A 341 12.45 -8.72 -6.90
N PRO A 342 13.04 -9.28 -7.95
CA PRO A 342 13.06 -10.72 -8.11
C PRO A 342 13.72 -11.38 -6.89
N ARG A 343 13.08 -12.40 -6.31
CA ARG A 343 13.53 -13.06 -5.07
C ARG A 343 14.98 -13.54 -5.13
N THR A 344 15.43 -14.00 -6.31
CA THR A 344 16.82 -14.44 -6.53
C THR A 344 17.85 -13.31 -6.40
N ALA A 345 17.43 -12.04 -6.54
CA ALA A 345 18.29 -10.88 -6.37
C ALA A 345 18.43 -10.46 -4.89
N LEU A 346 17.65 -11.05 -3.97
CA LEU A 346 17.57 -10.63 -2.57
C LEU A 346 18.94 -10.57 -1.88
N PRO A 347 19.83 -11.58 -1.92
CA PRO A 347 21.13 -11.51 -1.28
C PRO A 347 22.01 -10.35 -1.80
N GLN A 348 22.02 -10.16 -3.12
CA GLN A 348 22.81 -9.09 -3.76
C GLN A 348 22.28 -7.70 -3.38
N VAL A 349 20.97 -7.50 -3.44
CA VAL A 349 20.34 -6.21 -3.10
C VAL A 349 20.55 -5.88 -1.63
N MET A 350 20.45 -6.87 -0.71
CA MET A 350 20.74 -6.69 0.69
C MET A 350 22.18 -6.24 0.96
N SER A 351 23.14 -6.87 0.29
CA SER A 351 24.56 -6.50 0.41
C SER A 351 24.80 -5.07 -0.07
N GLU A 352 24.11 -4.66 -1.14
CA GLU A 352 24.22 -3.31 -1.70
C GLU A 352 23.55 -2.25 -0.80
N ILE A 353 22.38 -2.54 -0.21
CA ILE A 353 21.75 -1.66 0.78
C ILE A 353 22.67 -1.47 2.00
N ALA A 354 23.30 -2.55 2.48
CA ALA A 354 24.26 -2.45 3.59
C ALA A 354 25.48 -1.59 3.23
N ARG A 355 26.01 -1.72 2.00
CA ARG A 355 27.10 -0.86 1.50
C ARG A 355 26.68 0.62 1.44
N MET A 356 25.49 0.90 0.87
CA MET A 356 24.96 2.27 0.80
C MET A 356 24.73 2.88 2.19
N SER A 357 24.25 2.08 3.15
CA SER A 357 24.10 2.48 4.56
C SER A 357 25.46 2.90 5.17
N GLN A 358 26.52 2.10 4.95
CA GLN A 358 27.85 2.43 5.41
C GLN A 358 28.42 3.70 4.76
N GLU A 359 28.22 3.88 3.46
CA GLU A 359 28.69 5.07 2.71
C GLU A 359 28.05 6.36 3.22
N THR A 360 26.77 6.32 3.51
CA THR A 360 26.00 7.51 3.95
C THR A 360 26.11 7.75 5.46
N GLY A 361 26.54 6.75 6.23
CA GLY A 361 26.52 6.78 7.68
C GLY A 361 25.13 6.71 8.30
N LEU A 362 24.08 6.50 7.48
CA LEU A 362 22.71 6.33 7.93
C LEU A 362 22.41 4.85 8.15
N ARG A 363 21.81 4.51 9.29
CA ARG A 363 21.39 3.13 9.56
C ARG A 363 20.13 2.78 8.75
N VAL A 364 20.11 1.58 8.19
CA VAL A 364 18.94 1.03 7.50
C VAL A 364 18.54 -0.26 8.22
N ALA A 365 17.32 -0.33 8.69
CA ALA A 365 16.72 -1.56 9.21
C ALA A 365 15.86 -2.20 8.12
N ASN A 366 15.86 -3.53 8.04
CA ASN A 366 15.19 -4.25 6.96
C ASN A 366 14.11 -5.20 7.50
N VAL A 367 12.89 -5.01 6.99
CA VAL A 367 11.72 -5.80 7.37
C VAL A 367 10.96 -6.11 6.09
N PHE A 368 10.99 -7.36 5.63
CA PHE A 368 10.58 -7.73 4.26
C PHE A 368 9.45 -8.74 4.22
N HIS A 369 8.61 -8.65 3.19
CA HIS A 369 7.83 -9.76 2.66
C HIS A 369 8.74 -10.55 1.70
N ALA A 370 9.63 -11.38 2.27
CA ALA A 370 10.68 -12.02 1.48
C ALA A 370 10.13 -13.03 0.46
N GLY A 371 8.93 -13.56 0.70
CA GLY A 371 8.27 -14.52 -0.17
C GLY A 371 7.89 -13.97 -1.54
N ASP A 372 7.48 -12.72 -1.64
CA ASP A 372 7.10 -12.05 -2.89
C ASP A 372 8.14 -11.04 -3.39
N GLY A 373 9.18 -10.80 -2.58
CA GLY A 373 10.28 -9.89 -2.94
C GLY A 373 10.00 -8.43 -2.62
N ASN A 374 8.96 -8.14 -1.84
CA ASN A 374 8.65 -6.77 -1.43
C ASN A 374 9.50 -6.35 -0.23
N LEU A 375 10.30 -5.32 -0.43
CA LEU A 375 11.30 -4.82 0.51
C LEU A 375 10.78 -3.58 1.24
N HIS A 376 10.92 -3.57 2.57
CA HIS A 376 10.68 -2.37 3.37
C HIS A 376 11.94 -1.95 4.13
N PRO A 377 12.98 -1.41 3.45
CA PRO A 377 14.10 -0.79 4.14
C PRO A 377 13.63 0.49 4.83
N LEU A 378 13.97 0.60 6.12
CA LEU A 378 13.68 1.77 6.96
C LEU A 378 14.97 2.56 7.10
N VAL A 379 15.06 3.68 6.42
CA VAL A 379 16.20 4.60 6.49
C VAL A 379 16.02 5.49 7.71
N LEU A 380 16.86 5.29 8.73
CA LEU A 380 16.77 5.97 10.02
C LEU A 380 17.53 7.29 9.98
N TYR A 381 16.91 8.38 10.45
CA TYR A 381 17.54 9.70 10.49
C TYR A 381 16.99 10.56 11.63
N ASP A 382 17.65 11.67 11.91
CA ASP A 382 17.20 12.69 12.84
C ASP A 382 17.06 14.04 12.09
N ARG A 383 15.84 14.52 11.95
CA ARG A 383 15.53 15.81 11.28
C ARG A 383 16.20 17.00 11.97
N GLN A 384 16.58 16.88 13.26
CA GLN A 384 17.27 17.95 13.98
C GLN A 384 18.74 18.07 13.56
N ILE A 385 19.31 17.05 12.93
CA ILE A 385 20.68 17.08 12.41
C ILE A 385 20.65 17.62 10.98
N PRO A 386 21.28 18.79 10.73
CA PRO A 386 21.27 19.40 9.41
C PRO A 386 21.80 18.47 8.32
N GLY A 387 21.03 18.35 7.23
CA GLY A 387 21.37 17.53 6.06
C GLY A 387 21.02 16.04 6.16
N GLN A 388 20.64 15.52 7.33
CA GLN A 388 20.29 14.10 7.45
C GLN A 388 18.97 13.74 6.73
N GLU A 389 17.99 14.62 6.74
CA GLU A 389 16.72 14.38 6.03
C GLU A 389 16.97 14.23 4.52
N GLN A 390 17.71 15.16 3.92
CA GLN A 390 18.06 15.10 2.47
C GLN A 390 18.93 13.88 2.14
N ALA A 391 19.85 13.52 3.05
CA ALA A 391 20.66 12.31 2.87
C ALA A 391 19.78 11.03 2.92
N ALA A 392 18.79 10.99 3.82
CA ALA A 392 17.87 9.87 3.94
C ALA A 392 16.96 9.75 2.71
N GLU A 393 16.43 10.87 2.20
CA GLU A 393 15.67 10.91 0.95
C GLU A 393 16.51 10.43 -0.23
N SER A 394 17.74 10.94 -0.38
CA SER A 394 18.66 10.51 -1.43
C SER A 394 18.98 9.02 -1.37
N LEU A 395 19.24 8.49 -0.16
CA LEU A 395 19.48 7.05 0.04
C LEU A 395 18.23 6.24 -0.33
N SER A 396 17.06 6.69 0.06
CA SER A 396 15.78 6.05 -0.25
C SER A 396 15.54 5.95 -1.77
N TYR A 397 15.79 7.01 -2.53
CA TYR A 397 15.69 6.97 -3.99
C TYR A 397 16.74 6.05 -4.63
N ARG A 398 17.99 6.03 -4.15
CA ARG A 398 19.04 5.11 -4.62
C ARG A 398 18.63 3.64 -4.39
N ILE A 399 17.97 3.33 -3.28
CA ILE A 399 17.43 1.98 -3.02
C ILE A 399 16.35 1.62 -4.04
N LEU A 400 15.45 2.53 -4.39
CA LEU A 400 14.44 2.28 -5.42
C LEU A 400 15.08 2.12 -6.82
N GLU A 401 16.10 2.92 -7.16
CA GLU A 401 16.86 2.74 -8.40
C GLU A 401 17.54 1.36 -8.46
N LEU A 402 18.04 0.86 -7.32
CA LEU A 402 18.58 -0.49 -7.22
C LEU A 402 17.50 -1.56 -7.47
N CYS A 403 16.27 -1.36 -6.96
CA CYS A 403 15.15 -2.27 -7.24
C CYS A 403 14.81 -2.31 -8.74
N ILE A 404 14.76 -1.15 -9.40
CA ILE A 404 14.54 -1.06 -10.86
C ILE A 404 15.68 -1.78 -11.62
N ALA A 405 16.93 -1.52 -11.26
CA ALA A 405 18.09 -2.16 -11.91
C ALA A 405 18.11 -3.68 -11.74
N ALA A 406 17.54 -4.20 -10.64
CA ALA A 406 17.36 -5.63 -10.41
C ALA A 406 16.19 -6.23 -11.23
N GLY A 407 15.47 -5.44 -12.03
CA GLY A 407 14.29 -5.88 -12.78
C GLY A 407 13.00 -5.91 -11.97
N GLY A 408 12.93 -5.11 -10.92
CA GLY A 408 11.81 -5.01 -10.00
C GLY A 408 10.97 -3.75 -10.20
N SER A 409 10.33 -3.26 -9.12
CA SER A 409 9.39 -2.15 -9.10
C SER A 409 9.70 -1.15 -7.98
N ILE A 410 9.24 0.08 -8.13
CA ILE A 410 9.35 1.16 -7.12
C ILE A 410 8.31 1.04 -6.01
N THR A 411 7.29 0.20 -6.17
CA THR A 411 6.26 -0.04 -5.16
C THR A 411 5.73 -1.46 -5.28
N GLY A 412 5.44 -2.08 -4.15
CA GLY A 412 4.77 -3.37 -4.04
C GLY A 412 3.33 -3.22 -3.56
N GLU A 413 3.12 -2.43 -2.49
CA GLU A 413 1.80 -2.33 -1.84
C GLU A 413 1.43 -0.91 -1.38
N HIS A 414 2.39 0.02 -1.25
CA HIS A 414 2.11 1.37 -0.74
C HIS A 414 1.55 2.33 -1.79
N GLY A 415 1.75 2.04 -3.08
CA GLY A 415 1.45 2.96 -4.17
C GLY A 415 2.58 3.93 -4.49
N VAL A 416 2.39 4.73 -5.53
CA VAL A 416 3.32 5.75 -6.01
C VAL A 416 3.07 7.09 -5.33
N GLY A 417 1.82 7.53 -5.30
CA GLY A 417 1.36 8.75 -4.64
C GLY A 417 2.07 10.02 -5.09
N GLU A 418 2.35 10.85 -4.10
CA GLU A 418 3.18 12.06 -4.22
C GLU A 418 4.66 11.72 -4.07
N GLU A 419 4.99 10.75 -3.22
CA GLU A 419 6.35 10.41 -2.81
C GLU A 419 7.23 9.90 -3.96
N LYS A 420 6.69 8.93 -4.72
CA LYS A 420 7.48 8.19 -5.72
C LYS A 420 7.21 8.60 -7.16
N LYS A 421 6.35 9.60 -7.40
CA LYS A 421 5.94 9.99 -8.77
C LYS A 421 7.13 10.32 -9.68
N MET A 422 8.20 10.90 -9.14
CA MET A 422 9.40 11.21 -9.93
C MET A 422 10.17 9.95 -10.37
N MET A 423 10.00 8.84 -9.66
CA MET A 423 10.62 7.56 -10.01
C MET A 423 9.90 6.84 -11.16
N MET A 424 8.68 7.25 -11.50
CA MET A 424 7.94 6.68 -12.63
C MET A 424 8.71 6.82 -13.96
N SER A 425 9.38 7.94 -14.19
CA SER A 425 10.21 8.16 -15.41
C SER A 425 11.51 7.36 -15.40
N LYS A 426 11.93 6.80 -14.27
CA LYS A 426 13.07 5.87 -14.18
C LYS A 426 12.66 4.43 -14.51
N MET A 427 11.40 4.08 -14.21
CA MET A 427 10.87 2.74 -14.40
C MET A 427 10.16 2.56 -15.75
N PHE A 428 9.46 3.57 -16.24
CA PHE A 428 8.62 3.52 -17.43
C PHE A 428 9.12 4.46 -18.52
N SER A 429 9.01 4.02 -19.77
CA SER A 429 9.29 4.87 -20.94
C SER A 429 8.21 5.95 -21.11
N GLU A 430 8.52 7.01 -21.86
CA GLU A 430 7.55 8.05 -22.21
C GLU A 430 6.27 7.50 -22.88
N PRO A 431 6.34 6.54 -23.84
CA PRO A 431 5.13 5.91 -24.40
C PRO A 431 4.29 5.16 -23.37
N ASP A 432 4.91 4.52 -22.36
CA ASP A 432 4.20 3.82 -21.30
C ASP A 432 3.44 4.82 -20.43
N LEU A 433 4.11 5.88 -19.98
CA LEU A 433 3.52 6.96 -19.18
C LEU A 433 2.39 7.67 -19.94
N ASP A 434 2.56 7.92 -21.23
CA ASP A 434 1.53 8.51 -22.09
C ASP A 434 0.30 7.58 -22.19
N THR A 435 0.51 6.28 -22.30
CA THR A 435 -0.59 5.30 -22.33
C THR A 435 -1.37 5.28 -21.02
N MET A 436 -0.69 5.28 -19.87
CA MET A 436 -1.32 5.39 -18.54
C MET A 436 -2.11 6.70 -18.40
N GLN A 437 -1.55 7.83 -18.87
CA GLN A 437 -2.24 9.13 -18.89
C GLN A 437 -3.52 9.11 -19.74
N ARG A 438 -3.50 8.43 -20.90
CA ARG A 438 -4.70 8.26 -21.74
C ARG A 438 -5.79 7.47 -21.03
N VAL A 439 -5.43 6.43 -20.28
CA VAL A 439 -6.38 5.69 -19.43
C VAL A 439 -7.00 6.64 -18.41
N ARG A 440 -6.19 7.41 -17.69
CA ARG A 440 -6.70 8.42 -16.76
C ARG A 440 -7.64 9.40 -17.45
N CYS A 441 -7.27 9.91 -18.61
CA CYS A 441 -8.10 10.85 -19.37
C CYS A 441 -9.42 10.27 -19.84
N ALA A 442 -9.50 8.94 -20.07
CA ALA A 442 -10.77 8.28 -20.41
C ALA A 442 -11.75 8.29 -19.22
N PHE A 443 -11.26 8.23 -17.99
CA PHE A 443 -12.07 8.29 -16.78
C PHE A 443 -12.27 9.73 -16.28
N ASP A 444 -11.23 10.56 -16.30
CA ASP A 444 -11.21 11.93 -15.75
C ASP A 444 -10.61 12.93 -16.74
N PRO A 445 -11.35 13.34 -17.77
CA PRO A 445 -10.84 14.28 -18.77
C PRO A 445 -10.51 15.67 -18.22
N LEU A 446 -11.02 16.03 -17.04
CA LEU A 446 -10.77 17.30 -16.36
C LEU A 446 -9.69 17.22 -15.30
N GLN A 447 -9.18 16.01 -15.00
CA GLN A 447 -8.16 15.75 -14.00
C GLN A 447 -8.50 16.32 -12.61
N LEU A 448 -9.75 16.17 -12.18
CA LEU A 448 -10.25 16.65 -10.90
C LEU A 448 -10.08 15.64 -9.77
N SER A 449 -10.08 14.32 -10.10
CA SER A 449 -9.95 13.24 -9.13
C SER A 449 -8.49 13.03 -8.76
N ASN A 450 -8.14 13.28 -7.53
CA ASN A 450 -6.81 13.12 -6.94
C ASN A 450 -5.66 13.61 -7.86
N PRO A 451 -5.66 14.89 -8.28
CA PRO A 451 -4.64 15.41 -9.16
C PRO A 451 -3.26 15.40 -8.50
N THR A 452 -2.19 15.55 -9.31
CA THR A 452 -0.78 15.60 -8.90
C THR A 452 -0.14 14.27 -8.48
N LYS A 453 -0.92 13.19 -8.36
CA LYS A 453 -0.42 11.87 -7.96
C LYS A 453 0.02 11.03 -9.16
N ILE A 454 0.89 10.05 -8.91
CA ILE A 454 1.38 9.03 -9.85
C ILE A 454 2.31 9.60 -10.95
N PHE A 455 1.88 10.63 -11.66
CA PHE A 455 2.59 11.10 -12.85
C PHE A 455 3.60 12.21 -12.53
N PRO A 456 4.89 12.07 -12.99
CA PRO A 456 5.93 13.06 -12.72
C PRO A 456 5.68 14.38 -13.43
N THR A 457 5.09 14.32 -14.63
CA THR A 457 4.78 15.49 -15.45
C THR A 457 3.28 15.55 -15.69
N PRO A 458 2.56 16.54 -15.14
CA PRO A 458 1.16 16.71 -15.46
C PRO A 458 1.00 17.08 -16.94
N ARG A 459 0.12 16.36 -17.64
CA ARG A 459 -0.26 16.67 -19.02
C ARG A 459 -1.77 16.84 -19.06
N LEU A 460 -2.24 17.81 -19.84
CA LEU A 460 -3.67 17.97 -20.08
C LEU A 460 -4.17 16.88 -21.03
N CYS A 461 -5.39 16.42 -20.80
CA CYS A 461 -6.04 15.46 -21.70
C CYS A 461 -6.21 16.09 -23.10
N GLY A 462 -5.68 15.40 -24.11
CA GLY A 462 -5.63 15.91 -25.49
C GLY A 462 -4.30 16.48 -25.91
N GLU A 463 -3.36 16.73 -25.02
CA GLU A 463 -1.98 17.03 -25.38
C GLU A 463 -1.34 15.79 -26.03
N LYS A 464 -0.76 15.97 -27.21
CA LYS A 464 0.01 14.91 -27.87
C LYS A 464 1.45 14.97 -27.39
N PRO A 465 2.09 13.82 -27.10
CA PRO A 465 3.53 13.78 -26.91
C PRO A 465 4.20 14.34 -28.19
N GLY A 466 5.06 15.30 -28.04
CA GLY A 466 5.80 15.91 -29.14
C GLY A 466 7.16 16.38 -28.66
N GLU A 467 8.06 16.67 -29.59
CA GLU A 467 9.28 17.40 -29.25
C GLU A 467 8.90 18.66 -28.47
N TYR A 468 9.57 18.88 -27.36
CA TYR A 468 9.38 20.07 -26.56
C TYR A 468 9.66 21.30 -27.41
N VAL A 469 8.64 22.12 -27.62
CA VAL A 469 8.77 23.44 -28.22
C VAL A 469 8.79 24.46 -27.07
N PRO A 470 9.91 25.13 -26.83
CA PRO A 470 9.99 26.13 -25.77
C PRO A 470 8.90 27.19 -25.94
N HIS A 471 8.25 27.54 -24.84
CA HIS A 471 7.31 28.65 -24.85
C HIS A 471 8.03 29.94 -25.32
N PRO A 472 7.37 30.84 -26.06
CA PRO A 472 8.01 32.08 -26.53
C PRO A 472 8.71 32.89 -25.41
N LEU A 473 8.20 32.83 -24.18
CA LEU A 473 8.82 33.50 -23.02
C LEU A 473 10.10 32.79 -22.55
N GLU A 474 10.18 31.47 -22.67
CA GLU A 474 11.41 30.70 -22.40
C GLU A 474 12.45 30.96 -23.49
N SER A 475 12.02 30.97 -24.74
CA SER A 475 12.88 31.32 -25.89
C SER A 475 13.39 32.75 -25.82
N ALA A 476 12.67 33.65 -25.16
CA ALA A 476 13.04 35.04 -24.92
C ALA A 476 13.87 35.23 -23.64
N GLY A 477 14.14 34.17 -22.86
CA GLY A 477 14.87 34.23 -21.60
C GLY A 477 14.12 34.94 -20.46
N ILE A 478 12.78 35.03 -20.55
CA ILE A 478 11.92 35.70 -19.55
C ILE A 478 11.40 34.71 -18.52
N ALA A 479 11.31 33.42 -18.87
CA ALA A 479 10.89 32.32 -17.96
C ALA A 479 11.93 31.19 -18.02
N GLU A 480 12.23 30.59 -16.90
CA GLU A 480 13.04 29.37 -16.80
C GLU A 480 12.13 28.18 -16.54
N ARG A 481 12.55 27.03 -17.09
CA ARG A 481 11.92 25.73 -16.83
C ARG A 481 12.36 25.25 -15.45
N PHE A 482 11.41 24.98 -14.57
CA PHE A 482 11.61 24.27 -13.31
C PHE A 482 11.44 22.78 -13.48
#